data_9cf54256cff8019503fb38fdb653f340
#
_entry.id   9cf54256cff8019503fb38fdb653f340
#
_cell.length_a   1.000
_cell.length_b   1.000
_cell.length_c   1.000
_cell.angle_alpha   90.00
_cell.angle_beta   90.00
_cell.angle_gamma   90.00
#
_symmetry.space_group_name_H-M   'P 1'
#
loop_
_entity.id
_entity.type
_entity.pdbx_description
1 polymer ?
#
loop_
_entity_poly.entity_id
_entity_poly.type
_entity_poly.pdbx_seq_one_letter_code
_entity_poly.pdbx_strand_id
1 'polypeptide(L)'
;ITGLFECLYHSHPIRSDIAGTVESIAEITPEMLYDSCKAFYAPGNMVLAAAGNTTMEQILAACERHGLTEPRTAEGVRRLWTPEPMTLAAAEKTLKMPVSKPCFGVGFKEEPLPSGDLRTEALYDLILSCITGGMSPLYRRLYDEGLVNPGFGGEVLRVDGCCCILFTGESDAPDAVKQMLLDEIARIRAEGVDREIFTLCKNEKYGQLIENLENVEDSASQMADFALSGQTVAQQIAMLAGLTAEDA
;
A
#
# COMPACT_ATOMS: atom_id res chain seq x y z
N ILE A 1 -11.77 -1.05 -7.45
CA ILE A 1 -10.50 -1.79 -7.24
C ILE A 1 -10.70 -3.28 -7.51
N THR A 2 -11.69 -3.99 -6.92
CA THR A 2 -11.92 -5.43 -7.09
C THR A 2 -11.94 -5.88 -8.55
N GLY A 3 -12.65 -5.14 -9.44
CA GLY A 3 -12.65 -5.44 -10.87
C GLY A 3 -11.28 -5.36 -11.53
N LEU A 4 -10.39 -4.50 -11.03
CA LEU A 4 -9.02 -4.39 -11.50
C LEU A 4 -8.18 -5.60 -11.06
N PHE A 5 -8.32 -6.04 -9.80
CA PHE A 5 -7.67 -7.26 -9.34
C PHE A 5 -8.13 -8.51 -10.07
N GLU A 6 -9.42 -8.60 -10.43
CA GLU A 6 -9.92 -9.70 -11.25
C GLU A 6 -9.33 -9.72 -12.66
N CYS A 7 -8.89 -8.57 -13.20
CA CYS A 7 -8.15 -8.50 -14.45
C CYS A 7 -6.68 -8.89 -14.29
N LEU A 8 -6.04 -8.48 -13.19
CA LEU A 8 -4.62 -8.70 -12.96
C LEU A 8 -4.29 -10.14 -12.56
N TYR A 9 -5.13 -10.77 -11.73
CA TYR A 9 -4.82 -12.03 -11.08
C TYR A 9 -5.79 -13.16 -11.49
N HIS A 10 -5.26 -14.38 -11.63
CA HIS A 10 -6.06 -15.56 -11.97
C HIS A 10 -6.65 -16.23 -10.74
N SER A 11 -5.83 -16.43 -9.70
CA SER A 11 -6.16 -17.29 -8.56
C SER A 11 -5.88 -16.65 -7.21
N HIS A 12 -5.13 -15.54 -7.16
CA HIS A 12 -4.73 -14.91 -5.91
C HIS A 12 -5.95 -14.38 -5.11
N PRO A 13 -6.01 -14.58 -3.77
CA PRO A 13 -7.14 -14.16 -2.95
C PRO A 13 -7.47 -12.66 -2.99
N ILE A 14 -6.53 -11.81 -3.38
CA ILE A 14 -6.72 -10.36 -3.57
C ILE A 14 -7.87 -10.01 -4.53
N ARG A 15 -8.26 -10.95 -5.40
CA ARG A 15 -9.41 -10.81 -6.31
C ARG A 15 -10.75 -10.73 -5.58
N SER A 16 -10.79 -11.22 -4.36
CA SER A 16 -12.01 -11.22 -3.53
C SER A 16 -12.08 -9.95 -2.72
N ASP A 17 -13.28 -9.42 -2.58
CA ASP A 17 -13.52 -8.27 -1.70
C ASP A 17 -13.21 -8.67 -0.26
N ILE A 18 -12.34 -7.93 0.41
CA ILE A 18 -11.97 -8.17 1.79
C ILE A 18 -13.17 -8.00 2.76
N ALA A 19 -14.15 -7.19 2.39
CA ALA A 19 -15.39 -7.03 3.14
C ALA A 19 -16.32 -8.24 3.01
N GLY A 20 -16.06 -9.14 2.05
CA GLY A 20 -16.91 -10.29 1.79
C GLY A 20 -18.20 -9.96 1.06
N THR A 21 -19.10 -10.92 1.02
CA THR A 21 -20.46 -10.80 0.50
C THR A 21 -21.48 -11.04 1.61
N VAL A 22 -22.74 -10.68 1.38
CA VAL A 22 -23.83 -10.95 2.35
C VAL A 22 -23.87 -12.43 2.72
N GLU A 23 -23.67 -13.31 1.72
CA GLU A 23 -23.68 -14.76 1.90
C GLU A 23 -22.48 -15.23 2.73
N SER A 24 -21.26 -14.77 2.42
CA SER A 24 -20.06 -15.17 3.15
C SER A 24 -20.03 -14.64 4.58
N ILE A 25 -20.56 -13.43 4.81
CA ILE A 25 -20.67 -12.85 6.15
C ILE A 25 -21.68 -13.63 7.01
N ALA A 26 -22.78 -14.09 6.41
CA ALA A 26 -23.79 -14.88 7.10
C ALA A 26 -23.29 -16.27 7.56
N GLU A 27 -22.20 -16.77 6.97
CA GLU A 27 -21.56 -18.03 7.35
C GLU A 27 -20.59 -17.89 8.54
N ILE A 28 -20.23 -16.64 8.94
CA ILE A 28 -19.31 -16.41 10.04
C ILE A 28 -19.99 -16.71 11.37
N THR A 29 -19.42 -17.65 12.14
CA THR A 29 -19.89 -18.01 13.46
C THR A 29 -19.03 -17.40 14.57
N PRO A 30 -19.55 -17.27 15.79
CA PRO A 30 -18.73 -16.85 16.94
C PRO A 30 -17.50 -17.73 17.17
N GLU A 31 -17.62 -19.04 16.94
CA GLU A 31 -16.51 -20.00 17.08
C GLU A 31 -15.38 -19.68 16.09
N MET A 32 -15.71 -19.39 14.82
CA MET A 32 -14.72 -18.98 13.81
C MET A 32 -13.98 -17.72 14.23
N LEU A 33 -14.66 -16.72 14.82
CA LEU A 33 -14.05 -15.51 15.32
C LEU A 33 -13.10 -15.79 16.49
N TYR A 34 -13.53 -16.59 17.47
CA TYR A 34 -12.68 -16.97 18.61
C TYR A 34 -11.46 -17.79 18.17
N ASP A 35 -11.62 -18.68 17.22
CA ASP A 35 -10.49 -19.46 16.70
C ASP A 35 -9.51 -18.60 15.91
N SER A 36 -10.00 -17.63 15.14
CA SER A 36 -9.16 -16.61 14.50
C SER A 36 -8.40 -15.76 15.53
N CYS A 37 -9.07 -15.34 16.62
CA CYS A 37 -8.41 -14.62 17.71
C CYS A 37 -7.30 -15.45 18.36
N LYS A 38 -7.55 -16.73 18.64
CA LYS A 38 -6.53 -17.63 19.21
C LYS A 38 -5.33 -17.83 18.26
N ALA A 39 -5.59 -17.92 16.95
CA ALA A 39 -4.57 -18.15 15.95
C ALA A 39 -3.68 -16.92 15.72
N PHE A 40 -4.25 -15.72 15.65
CA PHE A 40 -3.54 -14.53 15.19
C PHE A 40 -3.16 -13.55 16.29
N TYR A 41 -3.96 -13.43 17.38
CA TYR A 41 -3.70 -12.50 18.48
C TYR A 41 -2.87 -13.15 19.60
N ALA A 42 -1.76 -13.75 19.21
CA ALA A 42 -0.76 -14.26 20.16
C ALA A 42 0.35 -13.22 20.36
N PRO A 43 0.84 -12.97 21.59
CA PRO A 43 1.90 -11.97 21.84
C PRO A 43 3.13 -12.12 20.93
N GLY A 44 3.54 -13.35 20.60
CA GLY A 44 4.65 -13.61 19.69
C GLY A 44 4.40 -13.27 18.21
N ASN A 45 3.15 -12.91 17.85
CA ASN A 45 2.74 -12.49 16.50
C ASN A 45 2.31 -11.01 16.45
N MET A 46 2.61 -10.24 17.50
CA MET A 46 2.12 -8.85 17.64
C MET A 46 3.27 -7.92 17.99
N VAL A 47 3.13 -6.67 17.59
CA VAL A 47 3.99 -5.56 18.01
C VAL A 47 3.14 -4.59 18.81
N LEU A 48 3.64 -4.19 19.98
CA LEU A 48 3.08 -3.10 20.78
C LEU A 48 4.02 -1.89 20.66
N ALA A 49 3.54 -0.83 20.07
CA ALA A 49 4.20 0.47 20.09
C ALA A 49 3.41 1.43 20.97
N ALA A 50 4.14 2.27 21.69
CA ALA A 50 3.54 3.30 22.54
C ALA A 50 4.33 4.59 22.43
N ALA A 51 3.63 5.70 22.26
CA ALA A 51 4.18 7.03 22.30
C ALA A 51 3.35 7.90 23.26
N GLY A 52 3.99 8.84 23.94
CA GLY A 52 3.31 9.74 24.89
C GLY A 52 4.01 9.83 26.23
N ASN A 53 3.32 10.39 27.22
CA ASN A 53 3.85 10.57 28.58
C ASN A 53 3.78 9.24 29.37
N THR A 54 4.62 8.30 29.01
CA THR A 54 4.72 6.97 29.65
C THR A 54 6.17 6.53 29.72
N THR A 55 6.46 5.51 30.54
CA THR A 55 7.78 4.87 30.61
C THR A 55 7.71 3.40 30.20
N MET A 56 8.84 2.84 29.81
CA MET A 56 8.94 1.41 29.45
C MET A 56 8.48 0.52 30.61
N GLU A 57 8.83 0.89 31.85
CA GLU A 57 8.44 0.13 33.05
C GLU A 57 6.92 0.12 33.23
N GLN A 58 6.25 1.24 32.96
CA GLN A 58 4.78 1.32 33.04
C GLN A 58 4.11 0.44 31.99
N ILE A 59 4.65 0.46 30.77
CA ILE A 59 4.15 -0.38 29.66
C ILE A 59 4.36 -1.85 29.97
N LEU A 60 5.55 -2.25 30.38
CA LEU A 60 5.86 -3.64 30.74
C LEU A 60 4.99 -4.13 31.89
N ALA A 61 4.82 -3.33 32.94
CA ALA A 61 3.94 -3.69 34.07
C ALA A 61 2.47 -3.81 33.63
N ALA A 62 2.03 -3.06 32.65
CA ALA A 62 0.69 -3.24 32.06
C ALA A 62 0.60 -4.55 31.26
N CYS A 63 1.61 -4.85 30.44
CA CYS A 63 1.68 -6.12 29.70
C CYS A 63 1.66 -7.33 30.63
N GLU A 64 2.44 -7.31 31.72
CA GLU A 64 2.46 -8.38 32.72
C GLU A 64 1.08 -8.58 33.35
N ARG A 65 0.43 -7.51 33.78
CA ARG A 65 -0.92 -7.57 34.39
C ARG A 65 -1.98 -8.17 33.46
N HIS A 66 -1.81 -8.02 32.15
CA HIS A 66 -2.74 -8.52 31.13
C HIS A 66 -2.27 -9.81 30.45
N GLY A 67 -1.18 -10.44 30.95
CA GLY A 67 -0.66 -11.71 30.41
C GLY A 67 -0.12 -11.63 29.00
N LEU A 68 0.32 -10.44 28.57
CA LEU A 68 0.89 -10.23 27.23
C LEU A 68 2.39 -10.57 27.15
N THR A 69 3.04 -10.84 28.28
CA THR A 69 4.45 -11.26 28.36
C THR A 69 4.62 -12.77 28.23
N GLU A 70 3.54 -13.54 28.30
CA GLU A 70 3.60 -14.99 28.11
C GLU A 70 3.96 -15.31 26.65
N PRO A 71 5.00 -16.13 26.42
CA PRO A 71 5.43 -16.47 25.06
C PRO A 71 4.44 -17.45 24.43
N ARG A 72 3.30 -16.94 23.95
CA ARG A 72 2.41 -17.71 23.09
C ARG A 72 2.78 -17.43 21.66
N THR A 73 3.20 -18.46 20.95
CA THR A 73 3.36 -18.40 19.48
C THR A 73 2.05 -18.79 18.81
N ALA A 74 1.81 -18.24 17.63
CA ALA A 74 0.72 -18.66 16.77
C ALA A 74 1.02 -20.06 16.22
N GLU A 75 0.68 -21.11 16.98
CA GLU A 75 0.88 -22.50 16.55
C GLU A 75 -0.17 -22.88 15.50
N GLY A 76 0.28 -23.56 14.46
CA GLY A 76 -0.60 -24.15 13.45
C GLY A 76 -1.02 -23.20 12.29
N VAL A 77 -0.66 -21.93 12.34
CA VAL A 77 -0.93 -21.03 11.22
C VAL A 77 0.06 -21.30 10.08
N ARG A 78 -0.46 -21.77 8.97
CA ARG A 78 0.30 -22.01 7.74
C ARG A 78 -0.24 -21.13 6.62
N ARG A 79 0.62 -20.32 6.00
CA ARG A 79 0.25 -19.59 4.78
C ARG A 79 0.04 -20.56 3.64
N LEU A 80 -1.09 -20.42 2.98
CA LEU A 80 -1.40 -21.17 1.77
C LEU A 80 -1.02 -20.30 0.57
N TRP A 81 -0.13 -20.81 -0.26
CA TRP A 81 0.28 -20.16 -1.49
C TRP A 81 -0.44 -20.82 -2.68
N THR A 82 -1.10 -20.00 -3.45
CA THR A 82 -1.63 -20.42 -4.75
C THR A 82 -0.68 -19.92 -5.83
N PRO A 83 -0.15 -20.78 -6.70
CA PRO A 83 0.65 -20.32 -7.83
C PRO A 83 -0.12 -19.32 -8.68
N GLU A 84 0.47 -18.17 -8.91
CA GLU A 84 -0.14 -17.08 -9.66
C GLU A 84 0.73 -16.76 -10.88
N PRO A 85 0.24 -17.00 -12.13
CA PRO A 85 1.01 -16.72 -13.33
C PRO A 85 1.15 -15.21 -13.56
N MET A 86 2.25 -14.78 -14.16
CA MET A 86 2.50 -13.37 -14.47
C MET A 86 1.63 -12.82 -15.61
N THR A 87 0.91 -13.65 -16.31
CA THR A 87 -0.06 -13.22 -17.33
C THR A 87 -1.28 -12.57 -16.68
N LEU A 88 -1.91 -11.65 -17.39
CA LEU A 88 -3.17 -11.06 -16.97
C LEU A 88 -4.33 -12.06 -17.13
N ALA A 89 -5.26 -12.06 -16.19
CA ALA A 89 -6.49 -12.84 -16.27
C ALA A 89 -7.45 -12.26 -17.32
N ALA A 90 -7.50 -10.92 -17.45
CA ALA A 90 -8.23 -10.22 -18.50
C ALA A 90 -7.54 -8.89 -18.83
N ALA A 91 -7.67 -8.44 -20.07
CA ALA A 91 -7.08 -7.17 -20.49
C ALA A 91 -7.89 -5.96 -20.00
N GLU A 92 -9.21 -6.13 -19.86
CA GLU A 92 -10.11 -5.07 -19.39
C GLU A 92 -11.38 -5.66 -18.80
N LYS A 93 -12.06 -4.86 -17.98
CA LYS A 93 -13.38 -5.19 -17.43
C LYS A 93 -14.18 -3.89 -17.25
N THR A 94 -15.41 -3.89 -17.74
CA THR A 94 -16.36 -2.80 -17.52
C THR A 94 -17.47 -3.24 -16.59
N LEU A 95 -17.72 -2.48 -15.53
CA LEU A 95 -18.80 -2.71 -14.57
C LEU A 95 -19.81 -1.57 -14.67
N LYS A 96 -21.09 -1.91 -14.71
CA LYS A 96 -22.17 -0.89 -14.64
C LYS A 96 -22.60 -0.74 -13.19
N MET A 97 -22.40 0.46 -12.67
CA MET A 97 -22.70 0.79 -11.26
C MET A 97 -23.42 2.14 -11.20
N PRO A 98 -24.27 2.39 -10.19
CA PRO A 98 -24.93 3.67 -9.99
C PRO A 98 -23.93 4.68 -9.38
N VAL A 99 -23.03 5.20 -10.19
CA VAL A 99 -22.00 6.18 -9.81
C VAL A 99 -22.28 7.54 -10.48
N SER A 100 -21.88 8.62 -9.84
CA SER A 100 -22.07 9.99 -10.35
C SER A 100 -21.14 10.32 -11.52
N LYS A 101 -19.92 9.75 -11.50
CA LYS A 101 -18.91 9.83 -12.55
C LYS A 101 -18.33 8.47 -12.84
N PRO A 102 -17.86 8.21 -14.07
CA PRO A 102 -17.12 6.99 -14.36
C PRO A 102 -15.86 6.91 -13.54
N CYS A 103 -15.72 5.81 -12.78
CA CYS A 103 -14.48 5.46 -12.11
C CYS A 103 -13.64 4.58 -13.05
N PHE A 104 -12.35 4.82 -13.11
CA PHE A 104 -11.44 4.02 -13.91
C PHE A 104 -10.26 3.52 -13.09
N GLY A 105 -9.63 2.46 -13.56
CA GLY A 105 -8.39 1.95 -13.02
C GLY A 105 -7.48 1.40 -14.11
N VAL A 106 -6.19 1.69 -14.01
CA VAL A 106 -5.13 1.10 -14.85
C VAL A 106 -4.19 0.38 -13.92
N GLY A 107 -3.95 -0.91 -14.17
CA GLY A 107 -3.13 -1.76 -13.30
C GLY A 107 -2.00 -2.42 -14.06
N PHE A 108 -0.85 -2.51 -13.42
CA PHE A 108 0.32 -3.24 -13.88
C PHE A 108 0.64 -4.33 -12.86
N LYS A 109 0.80 -5.56 -13.35
CA LYS A 109 1.20 -6.70 -12.53
C LYS A 109 2.71 -6.78 -12.51
N GLU A 110 3.27 -6.86 -11.31
CA GLU A 110 4.71 -6.96 -11.07
C GLU A 110 5.06 -8.26 -10.36
N GLU A 111 6.32 -8.66 -10.48
CA GLU A 111 6.84 -9.78 -9.69
C GLU A 111 6.74 -9.45 -8.20
N PRO A 112 6.35 -10.43 -7.36
CA PRO A 112 6.30 -10.21 -5.93
C PRO A 112 7.67 -9.79 -5.38
N LEU A 113 7.72 -8.67 -4.68
CA LEU A 113 8.94 -8.21 -4.03
C LEU A 113 9.25 -9.05 -2.80
N PRO A 114 10.53 -9.27 -2.48
CA PRO A 114 10.93 -9.90 -1.23
C PRO A 114 10.36 -9.16 -0.01
N SER A 115 9.97 -9.89 1.01
CA SER A 115 9.54 -9.28 2.27
C SER A 115 10.67 -8.42 2.85
N GLY A 116 10.34 -7.17 3.21
CA GLY A 116 11.29 -6.22 3.79
C GLY A 116 12.16 -5.45 2.79
N ASP A 117 11.92 -5.58 1.48
CA ASP A 117 12.55 -4.70 0.48
C ASP A 117 11.88 -3.32 0.45
N LEU A 118 12.07 -2.59 1.56
CA LEU A 118 11.50 -1.27 1.75
C LEU A 118 12.18 -0.20 0.88
N ARG A 119 13.41 -0.46 0.41
CA ARG A 119 14.08 0.47 -0.51
C ARG A 119 13.37 0.50 -1.86
N THR A 120 13.10 -0.65 -2.42
CA THR A 120 12.35 -0.76 -3.69
C THR A 120 10.93 -0.21 -3.55
N GLU A 121 10.28 -0.46 -2.40
CA GLU A 121 8.96 0.10 -2.12
C GLU A 121 8.96 1.62 -2.06
N ALA A 122 9.88 2.22 -1.31
CA ALA A 122 10.02 3.67 -1.24
C ALA A 122 10.36 4.30 -2.59
N LEU A 123 11.14 3.58 -3.42
CA LEU A 123 11.46 4.02 -4.77
C LEU A 123 10.23 4.00 -5.68
N TYR A 124 9.42 2.94 -5.63
CA TYR A 124 8.14 2.90 -6.35
C TYR A 124 7.22 4.04 -5.93
N ASP A 125 7.07 4.31 -4.64
CA ASP A 125 6.26 5.41 -4.12
C ASP A 125 6.75 6.78 -4.63
N LEU A 126 8.07 6.98 -4.71
CA LEU A 126 8.64 8.21 -5.26
C LEU A 126 8.40 8.34 -6.77
N ILE A 127 8.59 7.26 -7.53
CA ILE A 127 8.32 7.24 -8.97
C ILE A 127 6.83 7.54 -9.22
N LEU A 128 5.92 6.91 -8.47
CA LEU A 128 4.50 7.18 -8.59
C LEU A 128 4.14 8.62 -8.23
N SER A 129 4.80 9.19 -7.21
CA SER A 129 4.64 10.61 -6.88
C SER A 129 5.13 11.53 -8.00
N CYS A 130 6.19 11.14 -8.73
CA CYS A 130 6.65 11.86 -9.92
C CYS A 130 5.66 11.77 -11.10
N ILE A 131 4.89 10.67 -11.18
CA ILE A 131 3.91 10.45 -12.28
C ILE A 131 2.56 11.11 -11.95
N THR A 132 2.04 10.92 -10.73
CA THR A 132 0.66 11.31 -10.35
C THR A 132 0.56 12.17 -9.10
N GLY A 133 1.67 12.51 -8.44
CA GLY A 133 1.66 13.40 -7.28
C GLY A 133 1.38 14.87 -7.65
N GLY A 134 1.07 15.69 -6.67
CA GLY A 134 0.74 17.11 -6.86
C GLY A 134 1.82 17.96 -7.55
N MET A 135 3.08 17.51 -7.50
CA MET A 135 4.20 18.15 -8.21
C MET A 135 4.38 17.66 -9.65
N SER A 136 3.69 16.57 -10.02
CA SER A 136 3.79 15.97 -11.36
C SER A 136 3.25 16.88 -12.46
N PRO A 137 3.99 17.07 -13.58
CA PRO A 137 3.48 17.80 -14.73
C PRO A 137 2.25 17.13 -15.36
N LEU A 138 2.20 15.78 -15.37
CA LEU A 138 1.04 15.04 -15.85
C LEU A 138 -0.19 15.31 -14.99
N TYR A 139 -0.06 15.18 -13.66
CA TYR A 139 -1.18 15.42 -12.76
C TYR A 139 -1.73 16.82 -12.91
N ARG A 140 -0.87 17.84 -12.93
CA ARG A 140 -1.27 19.25 -13.09
C ARG A 140 -2.03 19.46 -14.39
N ARG A 141 -1.51 18.92 -15.50
CA ARG A 141 -2.17 19.02 -16.80
C ARG A 141 -3.56 18.37 -16.80
N LEU A 142 -3.66 17.13 -16.26
CA LEU A 142 -4.93 16.41 -16.17
C LEU A 142 -5.95 17.17 -15.31
N TYR A 143 -5.49 17.76 -14.21
CA TYR A 143 -6.31 18.53 -13.30
C TYR A 143 -6.77 19.86 -13.91
N ASP A 144 -5.87 20.61 -14.52
CA ASP A 144 -6.16 21.90 -15.15
C ASP A 144 -7.10 21.75 -16.36
N GLU A 145 -6.98 20.66 -17.11
CA GLU A 145 -7.90 20.31 -18.21
C GLU A 145 -9.25 19.74 -17.70
N GLY A 146 -9.42 19.56 -16.40
CA GLY A 146 -10.63 19.03 -15.77
C GLY A 146 -10.88 17.55 -16.05
N LEU A 147 -9.85 16.82 -16.48
CA LEU A 147 -9.94 15.40 -16.82
C LEU A 147 -9.95 14.51 -15.58
N VAL A 148 -9.38 14.96 -14.46
CA VAL A 148 -9.36 14.24 -13.18
C VAL A 148 -9.70 15.16 -12.02
N ASN A 149 -10.08 14.56 -10.90
CA ASN A 149 -10.27 15.24 -9.62
C ASN A 149 -9.08 14.91 -8.65
N PRO A 150 -9.04 15.53 -7.45
CA PRO A 150 -7.97 15.25 -6.47
C PRO A 150 -7.85 13.79 -6.01
N GLY A 151 -8.84 12.95 -6.30
CA GLY A 151 -8.80 11.51 -6.00
C GLY A 151 -8.01 10.68 -7.01
N PHE A 152 -7.51 11.29 -8.11
CA PHE A 152 -6.64 10.56 -9.05
C PHE A 152 -5.24 10.39 -8.46
N GLY A 153 -4.73 9.15 -8.50
CA GLY A 153 -3.38 8.86 -8.02
C GLY A 153 -2.92 7.46 -8.39
N GLY A 154 -1.64 7.22 -8.11
CA GLY A 154 -0.99 5.92 -8.24
C GLY A 154 -0.61 5.37 -6.88
N GLU A 155 -0.71 4.05 -6.73
CA GLU A 155 -0.29 3.31 -5.53
C GLU A 155 0.38 2.00 -5.88
N VAL A 156 1.28 1.54 -5.02
CA VAL A 156 1.84 0.20 -5.06
C VAL A 156 1.10 -0.64 -4.03
N LEU A 157 0.49 -1.73 -4.47
CA LEU A 157 -0.08 -2.70 -3.56
C LEU A 157 0.81 -3.93 -3.49
N ARG A 158 1.24 -4.26 -2.28
CA ARG A 158 2.03 -5.43 -1.97
C ARG A 158 1.32 -6.25 -0.90
N VAL A 159 1.01 -7.47 -1.26
CA VAL A 159 0.56 -8.49 -0.31
C VAL A 159 1.31 -9.78 -0.62
N ASP A 160 1.30 -10.70 0.32
CA ASP A 160 2.03 -11.97 0.17
C ASP A 160 1.72 -12.66 -1.18
N GLY A 161 2.74 -12.79 -2.01
CA GLY A 161 2.66 -13.47 -3.30
C GLY A 161 2.14 -12.61 -4.45
N CYS A 162 1.88 -11.32 -4.24
CA CYS A 162 1.58 -10.41 -5.36
C CYS A 162 2.17 -9.01 -5.16
N CYS A 163 2.44 -8.36 -6.27
CA CYS A 163 2.76 -6.95 -6.36
C CYS A 163 2.05 -6.37 -7.58
N CYS A 164 1.46 -5.20 -7.43
CA CYS A 164 0.89 -4.47 -8.56
C CYS A 164 0.94 -2.97 -8.33
N ILE A 165 1.04 -2.25 -9.44
CA ILE A 165 0.95 -0.80 -9.48
C ILE A 165 -0.42 -0.46 -10.02
N LEU A 166 -1.15 0.40 -9.32
CA LEU A 166 -2.51 0.78 -9.62
C LEU A 166 -2.60 2.29 -9.79
N PHE A 167 -3.27 2.73 -10.84
CA PHE A 167 -3.68 4.12 -11.01
C PHE A 167 -5.20 4.15 -11.05
N THR A 168 -5.81 4.91 -10.16
CA THR A 168 -7.27 4.97 -10.02
C THR A 168 -7.76 6.41 -9.97
N GLY A 169 -8.98 6.64 -10.42
CA GLY A 169 -9.59 7.96 -10.39
C GLY A 169 -10.99 7.99 -11.00
N GLU A 170 -11.52 9.18 -11.10
CA GLU A 170 -12.80 9.47 -11.74
C GLU A 170 -12.57 10.41 -12.92
N SER A 171 -13.20 10.14 -14.07
CA SER A 171 -13.08 10.95 -15.27
C SER A 171 -14.29 10.78 -16.18
N ASP A 172 -14.69 11.86 -16.83
CA ASP A 172 -15.66 11.81 -17.94
C ASP A 172 -14.99 11.33 -19.25
N ALA A 173 -13.65 11.29 -19.30
CA ALA A 173 -12.86 10.85 -20.44
C ALA A 173 -11.74 9.86 -20.03
N PRO A 174 -12.07 8.69 -19.44
CA PRO A 174 -11.09 7.76 -18.87
C PRO A 174 -10.05 7.26 -19.88
N ASP A 175 -10.43 7.06 -21.15
CA ASP A 175 -9.50 6.63 -22.19
C ASP A 175 -8.44 7.69 -22.51
N ALA A 176 -8.79 8.97 -22.46
CA ALA A 176 -7.82 10.06 -22.65
C ALA A 176 -6.83 10.10 -21.48
N VAL A 177 -7.31 9.97 -20.24
CA VAL A 177 -6.45 9.91 -19.05
C VAL A 177 -5.50 8.70 -19.12
N LYS A 178 -6.03 7.53 -19.46
CA LYS A 178 -5.24 6.31 -19.66
C LYS A 178 -4.13 6.53 -20.68
N GLN A 179 -4.44 7.12 -21.85
CA GLN A 179 -3.44 7.34 -22.89
C GLN A 179 -2.34 8.29 -22.41
N MET A 180 -2.71 9.42 -21.79
CA MET A 180 -1.73 10.39 -21.27
C MET A 180 -0.86 9.77 -20.16
N LEU A 181 -1.41 8.91 -19.31
CA LEU A 181 -0.66 8.15 -18.30
C LEU A 181 0.34 7.20 -18.96
N LEU A 182 -0.08 6.43 -19.95
CA LEU A 182 0.79 5.49 -20.65
C LEU A 182 1.91 6.20 -21.41
N ASP A 183 1.62 7.34 -22.02
CA ASP A 183 2.60 8.17 -22.71
C ASP A 183 3.67 8.70 -21.73
N GLU A 184 3.26 9.15 -20.54
CA GLU A 184 4.16 9.62 -19.49
C GLU A 184 5.03 8.48 -18.93
N ILE A 185 4.45 7.30 -18.68
CA ILE A 185 5.21 6.12 -18.27
C ILE A 185 6.24 5.75 -19.36
N ALA A 186 5.85 5.78 -20.62
CA ALA A 186 6.76 5.51 -21.74
C ALA A 186 7.90 6.54 -21.81
N ARG A 187 7.59 7.81 -21.60
CA ARG A 187 8.60 8.89 -21.55
C ARG A 187 9.60 8.65 -20.40
N ILE A 188 9.11 8.38 -19.19
CA ILE A 188 9.96 8.12 -18.03
C ILE A 188 10.85 6.89 -18.26
N ARG A 189 10.32 5.84 -18.86
CA ARG A 189 11.11 4.64 -19.21
C ARG A 189 12.22 4.92 -20.23
N ALA A 190 12.03 5.87 -21.12
CA ALA A 190 12.99 6.23 -22.16
C ALA A 190 14.04 7.25 -21.71
N GLU A 191 13.64 8.21 -20.89
CA GLU A 191 14.43 9.40 -20.54
C GLU A 191 14.88 9.42 -19.07
N GLY A 192 14.28 8.57 -18.22
CA GLY A 192 14.40 8.61 -16.77
C GLY A 192 13.46 9.61 -16.14
N VAL A 193 13.43 9.60 -14.81
CA VAL A 193 12.67 10.55 -14.00
C VAL A 193 13.37 11.91 -14.00
N ASP A 194 12.59 12.99 -14.09
CA ASP A 194 13.13 14.34 -13.94
C ASP A 194 13.73 14.54 -12.54
N ARG A 195 15.00 14.96 -12.47
CA ARG A 195 15.75 15.08 -11.20
C ARG A 195 15.18 16.14 -10.26
N GLU A 196 14.65 17.23 -10.80
CA GLU A 196 14.05 18.30 -9.99
C GLU A 196 12.73 17.82 -9.40
N ILE A 197 11.85 17.21 -10.21
CA ILE A 197 10.59 16.63 -9.75
C ILE A 197 10.84 15.53 -8.72
N PHE A 198 11.80 14.63 -8.97
CA PHE A 198 12.17 13.58 -8.02
C PHE A 198 12.61 14.19 -6.67
N THR A 199 13.44 15.22 -6.71
CA THR A 199 13.91 15.90 -5.49
C THR A 199 12.75 16.54 -4.71
N LEU A 200 11.83 17.19 -5.42
CA LEU A 200 10.63 17.79 -4.80
C LEU A 200 9.74 16.72 -4.16
N CYS A 201 9.43 15.64 -4.86
CA CYS A 201 8.64 14.53 -4.33
C CYS A 201 9.32 13.86 -3.12
N LYS A 202 10.65 13.68 -3.18
CA LYS A 202 11.42 13.16 -2.05
C LYS A 202 11.35 14.07 -0.83
N ASN A 203 11.50 15.38 -1.03
CA ASN A 203 11.42 16.35 0.06
C ASN A 203 10.01 16.40 0.68
N GLU A 204 8.97 16.29 -0.14
CA GLU A 204 7.58 16.18 0.33
C GLU A 204 7.37 14.92 1.20
N LYS A 205 7.79 13.74 0.71
CA LYS A 205 7.72 12.49 1.48
C LYS A 205 8.53 12.55 2.77
N TYR A 206 9.72 13.14 2.71
CA TYR A 206 10.55 13.33 3.90
C TYR A 206 9.86 14.26 4.90
N GLY A 207 9.31 15.38 4.44
CA GLY A 207 8.55 16.30 5.26
C GLY A 207 7.36 15.62 5.94
N GLN A 208 6.57 14.85 5.20
CA GLN A 208 5.46 14.06 5.74
C GLN A 208 5.91 13.06 6.81
N LEU A 209 7.02 12.36 6.57
CA LEU A 209 7.55 11.42 7.55
C LEU A 209 7.93 12.11 8.86
N ILE A 210 8.53 13.30 8.79
CA ILE A 210 8.88 14.09 9.99
C ILE A 210 7.62 14.63 10.67
N GLU A 211 6.67 15.19 9.92
CA GLU A 211 5.41 15.71 10.44
C GLU A 211 4.62 14.63 11.21
N ASN A 212 4.54 13.42 10.65
CA ASN A 212 3.90 12.29 11.33
C ASN A 212 4.56 11.93 12.66
N LEU A 213 5.87 12.16 12.81
CA LEU A 213 6.59 11.94 14.08
C LEU A 213 6.29 12.99 15.14
N GLU A 214 5.75 14.15 14.78
CA GLU A 214 5.32 15.17 15.74
C GLU A 214 3.97 14.82 16.38
N ASN A 215 3.16 13.99 15.72
CA ASN A 215 1.91 13.47 16.25
C ASN A 215 2.15 12.18 17.05
N VAL A 216 1.64 12.13 18.27
CA VAL A 216 1.87 10.99 19.19
C VAL A 216 1.26 9.70 18.67
N GLU A 217 0.05 9.76 18.11
CA GLU A 217 -0.67 8.59 17.58
C GLU A 217 0.00 8.07 16.31
N ASP A 218 0.34 8.97 15.38
CA ASP A 218 1.02 8.63 14.14
C ASP A 218 2.42 8.07 14.41
N SER A 219 3.16 8.62 15.38
CA SER A 219 4.45 8.08 15.83
C SER A 219 4.33 6.64 16.30
N ALA A 220 3.32 6.31 17.13
CA ALA A 220 3.12 4.96 17.61
C ALA A 220 2.77 4.00 16.45
N SER A 221 1.89 4.42 15.55
CA SER A 221 1.49 3.64 14.38
C SER A 221 2.68 3.37 13.46
N GLN A 222 3.47 4.39 13.12
CA GLN A 222 4.67 4.23 12.30
C GLN A 222 5.73 3.32 12.94
N MET A 223 5.95 3.44 14.26
CA MET A 223 6.87 2.55 14.96
C MET A 223 6.41 1.09 14.89
N ALA A 224 5.10 0.82 15.00
CA ALA A 224 4.55 -0.52 14.87
C ALA A 224 4.74 -1.08 13.45
N ASP A 225 4.43 -0.29 12.42
CA ASP A 225 4.56 -0.70 11.02
C ASP A 225 6.02 -1.02 10.65
N PHE A 226 6.96 -0.16 11.06
CA PHE A 226 8.37 -0.42 10.81
C PHE A 226 8.88 -1.63 11.58
N ALA A 227 8.46 -1.83 12.83
CA ALA A 227 8.84 -2.99 13.63
C ALA A 227 8.30 -4.29 13.03
N LEU A 228 7.08 -4.30 12.48
CA LEU A 228 6.52 -5.44 11.74
C LEU A 228 7.34 -5.79 10.49
N SER A 229 7.94 -4.79 9.86
CA SER A 229 8.86 -4.95 8.72
C SER A 229 10.32 -5.22 9.13
N GLY A 230 10.61 -5.35 10.44
CA GLY A 230 11.96 -5.58 10.97
C GLY A 230 12.86 -4.34 10.88
N GLN A 231 12.30 -3.15 10.82
CA GLN A 231 13.05 -1.90 10.68
C GLN A 231 12.71 -0.88 11.78
N THR A 232 13.52 0.16 11.83
CA THR A 232 13.33 1.29 12.73
C THR A 232 13.01 2.56 11.94
N VAL A 233 12.36 3.53 12.58
CA VAL A 233 12.12 4.88 12.02
C VAL A 233 13.42 5.51 11.50
N ALA A 234 14.53 5.39 12.25
CA ALA A 234 15.82 5.96 11.85
C ALA A 234 16.37 5.33 10.56
N GLN A 235 16.17 4.01 10.37
CA GLN A 235 16.56 3.32 9.15
C GLN A 235 15.72 3.79 7.95
N GLN A 236 14.43 4.01 8.13
CA GLN A 236 13.55 4.54 7.09
C GLN A 236 13.95 5.96 6.67
N ILE A 237 14.20 6.83 7.64
CA ILE A 237 14.66 8.20 7.38
C ILE A 237 15.99 8.17 6.58
N ALA A 238 16.96 7.37 7.02
CA ALA A 238 18.25 7.25 6.36
C ALA A 238 18.13 6.69 4.93
N MET A 239 17.25 5.70 4.74
CA MET A 239 16.98 5.10 3.44
C MET A 239 16.37 6.12 2.49
N LEU A 240 15.31 6.81 2.89
CA LEU A 240 14.64 7.81 2.06
C LEU A 240 15.59 8.96 1.71
N ALA A 241 16.40 9.43 2.68
CA ALA A 241 17.41 10.46 2.43
C ALA A 241 18.46 10.04 1.40
N GLY A 242 18.81 8.75 1.36
CA GLY A 242 19.81 8.18 0.47
C GLY A 242 19.33 7.87 -0.95
N LEU A 243 18.02 7.95 -1.24
CA LEU A 243 17.49 7.71 -2.60
C LEU A 243 17.82 8.88 -3.54
N THR A 244 18.16 8.54 -4.78
CA THR A 244 18.50 9.50 -5.84
C THR A 244 17.68 9.23 -7.10
N ALA A 245 17.61 10.20 -8.02
CA ALA A 245 16.92 10.02 -9.30
C ALA A 245 17.58 8.95 -10.20
N GLU A 246 18.85 8.63 -9.95
CA GLU A 246 19.59 7.57 -10.65
C GLU A 246 19.18 6.16 -10.16
N ASP A 247 18.55 6.05 -9.00
CA ASP A 247 17.99 4.80 -8.48
C ASP A 247 16.63 4.47 -9.15
N ALA A 248 15.96 5.50 -9.71
CA ALA A 248 14.65 5.41 -10.35
C ALA A 248 14.76 5.05 -11.84
#